data_6135355eebf0993abf3d719c841a618f
#
_entry.id   6135355eebf0993abf3d719c841a618f
#
_cell.length_a   1.000
_cell.length_b   1.000
_cell.length_c   1.000
_cell.angle_alpha   90.00
_cell.angle_beta   90.00
_cell.angle_gamma   90.00
#
_symmetry.space_group_name_H-M   'P 1'
#
loop_
_entity.id
_entity.type
_entity.pdbx_description
1 polymer ?
#
loop_
_entity_poly.entity_id
_entity_poly.type
_entity_poly.pdbx_seq_one_letter_code
_entity_poly.pdbx_strand_id
1 'polypeptide(L)'
;TPSVFLQAVDGGLDHVVVAGGGVTSKSITGFGLVARAGSGIKTAQDTVGKKIGVPGLGAFLHVTFRAWLKSQGVDYKKVNFVEAAFPQHGDLLRGGSVDAVVSADPFMSRITDSGVGYVASYYSTFLPEGQPTIIHTARRDWVEKNAAAAKAFREALQEAAAFMANPKNNDKVRAAIGKYIKLPPDVIAKVQISPPGPVVTEKQLAYWVGLMKDQDMLKTTPDVTRLIVR
;
A
#
# COMPACT_ATOMS: atom_id res chain seq x y z
N THR A 1 -3.84 5.63 2.91
CA THR A 1 -2.70 5.66 1.97
C THR A 1 -2.57 7.04 1.33
N PRO A 2 -1.37 7.43 0.81
CA PRO A 2 -1.18 8.75 0.18
C PRO A 2 -2.15 9.02 -0.96
N SER A 3 -2.44 8.02 -1.80
CA SER A 3 -3.34 8.19 -2.94
C SER A 3 -4.77 8.53 -2.53
N VAL A 4 -5.32 7.84 -1.54
CA VAL A 4 -6.67 8.12 -1.02
C VAL A 4 -6.73 9.52 -0.36
N PHE A 5 -5.68 9.87 0.38
CA PHE A 5 -5.57 11.21 0.98
C PHE A 5 -5.56 12.31 -0.08
N LEU A 6 -4.74 12.17 -1.12
CA LEU A 6 -4.66 13.16 -2.19
C LEU A 6 -5.98 13.29 -2.98
N GLN A 7 -6.69 12.18 -3.21
CA GLN A 7 -8.05 12.23 -3.79
C GLN A 7 -9.04 12.96 -2.88
N ALA A 8 -8.97 12.73 -1.57
CA ALA A 8 -9.83 13.42 -0.61
C ALA A 8 -9.56 14.93 -0.61
N VAL A 9 -8.29 15.34 -0.64
CA VAL A 9 -7.91 16.76 -0.74
C VAL A 9 -8.35 17.36 -2.07
N ASP A 10 -8.14 16.67 -3.18
CA ASP A 10 -8.59 17.08 -4.52
C ASP A 10 -10.13 17.21 -4.61
N GLY A 11 -10.84 16.41 -3.81
CA GLY A 11 -12.29 16.49 -3.62
C GLY A 11 -12.75 17.58 -2.65
N GLY A 12 -11.84 18.38 -2.10
CA GLY A 12 -12.16 19.54 -1.25
C GLY A 12 -12.10 19.26 0.26
N LEU A 13 -11.66 18.08 0.71
CA LEU A 13 -11.47 17.84 2.15
C LEU A 13 -10.19 18.53 2.64
N ASP A 14 -10.35 19.37 3.69
CA ASP A 14 -9.23 20.08 4.31
C ASP A 14 -8.54 19.19 5.35
N HIS A 15 -7.76 18.25 4.86
CA HIS A 15 -6.96 17.34 5.66
C HIS A 15 -5.46 17.61 5.50
N VAL A 16 -4.71 17.26 6.52
CA VAL A 16 -3.25 17.37 6.56
C VAL A 16 -2.62 16.07 7.03
N VAL A 17 -1.42 15.78 6.56
CA VAL A 17 -0.60 14.66 7.05
C VAL A 17 -0.02 15.05 8.40
N VAL A 18 -0.32 14.24 9.42
CA VAL A 18 0.23 14.40 10.77
C VAL A 18 1.52 13.59 10.91
N ALA A 19 1.56 12.38 10.39
CA ALA A 19 2.73 11.50 10.46
C ALA A 19 2.72 10.49 9.32
N GLY A 20 3.88 9.86 9.06
CA GLY A 20 3.99 8.68 8.23
C GLY A 20 3.90 7.38 9.05
N GLY A 21 3.76 6.27 8.35
CA GLY A 21 3.79 4.92 8.92
C GLY A 21 4.92 4.09 8.29
N GLY A 22 4.60 3.21 7.34
CA GLY A 22 5.58 2.43 6.59
C GLY A 22 6.00 3.10 5.29
N VAL A 23 7.16 2.70 4.79
CA VAL A 23 7.66 3.12 3.48
C VAL A 23 7.98 1.92 2.58
N THR A 24 8.06 2.16 1.27
CA THR A 24 8.51 1.17 0.29
C THR A 24 9.98 0.80 0.53
N SER A 25 10.30 -0.47 0.28
CA SER A 25 11.68 -0.95 0.25
C SER A 25 11.86 -1.98 -0.86
N LYS A 26 12.99 -1.95 -1.54
CA LYS A 26 13.32 -2.94 -2.58
C LYS A 26 13.64 -4.32 -2.00
N SER A 27 14.00 -4.38 -0.72
CA SER A 27 14.28 -5.63 -0.02
C SER A 27 13.04 -6.32 0.55
N ILE A 28 11.87 -5.65 0.53
CA ILE A 28 10.61 -6.17 1.04
C ILE A 28 9.68 -6.52 -0.12
N THR A 29 9.37 -7.79 -0.27
CA THR A 29 8.45 -8.31 -1.28
C THR A 29 7.05 -8.58 -0.72
N GLY A 30 6.61 -7.74 0.22
CA GLY A 30 5.37 -7.92 0.99
C GLY A 30 4.07 -7.69 0.21
N PHE A 31 4.14 -7.33 -1.09
CA PHE A 31 2.97 -7.24 -1.97
C PHE A 31 3.33 -7.49 -3.44
N GLY A 32 2.37 -8.00 -4.19
CA GLY A 32 2.59 -8.38 -5.57
C GLY A 32 1.31 -8.73 -6.33
N LEU A 33 1.49 -9.12 -7.59
CA LEU A 33 0.46 -9.73 -8.42
C LEU A 33 0.44 -11.23 -8.18
N VAL A 34 -0.67 -11.74 -7.65
CA VAL A 34 -0.89 -13.18 -7.44
C VAL A 34 -1.88 -13.67 -8.48
N ALA A 35 -1.42 -14.53 -9.36
CA ALA A 35 -2.22 -15.12 -10.42
C ALA A 35 -2.88 -16.42 -9.96
N ARG A 36 -4.09 -16.68 -10.43
CA ARG A 36 -4.79 -17.96 -10.20
C ARG A 36 -4.00 -19.10 -10.84
N ALA A 37 -3.91 -20.22 -10.16
CA ALA A 37 -3.33 -21.44 -10.72
C ALA A 37 -4.00 -21.78 -12.06
N GLY A 38 -3.19 -22.03 -13.08
CA GLY A 38 -3.67 -22.31 -14.43
C GLY A 38 -4.16 -21.10 -15.26
N SER A 39 -4.09 -19.86 -14.75
CA SER A 39 -4.50 -18.66 -15.51
C SER A 39 -3.56 -18.29 -16.66
N GLY A 40 -2.32 -18.77 -16.62
CA GLY A 40 -1.29 -18.45 -17.61
C GLY A 40 -0.65 -17.06 -17.46
N ILE A 41 -1.02 -16.27 -16.46
CA ILE A 41 -0.48 -14.91 -16.22
C ILE A 41 0.93 -15.02 -15.66
N LYS A 42 1.94 -14.61 -16.43
CA LYS A 42 3.35 -14.62 -16.05
C LYS A 42 3.99 -13.24 -16.18
N THR A 43 3.46 -12.40 -17.04
CA THR A 43 3.99 -11.07 -17.36
C THR A 43 2.91 -10.00 -17.22
N ALA A 44 3.31 -8.73 -17.26
CA ALA A 44 2.37 -7.61 -17.29
C ALA A 44 1.42 -7.71 -18.50
N GLN A 45 1.94 -8.13 -19.65
CA GLN A 45 1.16 -8.24 -20.90
C GLN A 45 0.02 -9.26 -20.81
N ASP A 46 0.20 -10.33 -20.04
CA ASP A 46 -0.83 -11.36 -19.85
C ASP A 46 -2.03 -10.86 -19.03
N THR A 47 -1.93 -9.69 -18.41
CA THR A 47 -3.04 -9.08 -17.66
C THR A 47 -4.06 -8.37 -18.53
N VAL A 48 -3.74 -8.12 -19.82
CA VAL A 48 -4.65 -7.44 -20.76
C VAL A 48 -5.92 -8.27 -20.93
N GLY A 49 -7.08 -7.63 -20.75
CA GLY A 49 -8.39 -8.27 -20.82
C GLY A 49 -8.74 -9.13 -19.60
N LYS A 50 -7.82 -9.34 -18.66
CA LYS A 50 -8.04 -10.14 -17.45
C LYS A 50 -8.75 -9.34 -16.37
N LYS A 51 -9.42 -10.07 -15.48
CA LYS A 51 -10.11 -9.52 -14.31
C LYS A 51 -9.20 -9.60 -13.09
N ILE A 52 -8.77 -8.44 -12.62
CA ILE A 52 -7.78 -8.32 -11.54
C ILE A 52 -8.46 -7.73 -10.30
N GLY A 53 -8.46 -8.49 -9.19
CA GLY A 53 -8.93 -8.01 -7.91
C GLY A 53 -7.92 -7.08 -7.24
N VAL A 54 -8.39 -5.94 -6.72
CA VAL A 54 -7.57 -4.99 -5.93
C VAL A 54 -8.28 -4.67 -4.62
N PRO A 55 -7.56 -4.44 -3.50
CA PRO A 55 -8.19 -4.24 -2.19
C PRO A 55 -8.94 -2.91 -2.06
N GLY A 56 -8.76 -1.99 -3.00
CA GLY A 56 -9.48 -0.73 -3.07
C GLY A 56 -9.12 0.00 -4.36
N LEU A 57 -10.15 0.38 -5.13
CA LEU A 57 -9.97 1.19 -6.32
C LEU A 57 -9.45 2.58 -5.93
N GLY A 58 -8.37 3.01 -6.56
CA GLY A 58 -7.69 4.27 -6.22
C GLY A 58 -6.77 4.21 -4.99
N ALA A 59 -6.74 3.08 -4.27
CA ALA A 59 -5.82 2.91 -3.14
C ALA A 59 -4.39 2.56 -3.60
N PHE A 60 -3.45 2.50 -2.65
CA PHE A 60 -2.03 2.29 -2.87
C PHE A 60 -1.70 1.18 -3.86
N LEU A 61 -2.19 -0.03 -3.62
CA LEU A 61 -1.86 -1.20 -4.44
C LEU A 61 -2.42 -1.06 -5.87
N HIS A 62 -3.61 -0.49 -6.05
CA HIS A 62 -4.18 -0.26 -7.36
C HIS A 62 -3.37 0.77 -8.16
N VAL A 63 -3.07 1.92 -7.56
CA VAL A 63 -2.33 3.02 -8.21
C VAL A 63 -0.91 2.58 -8.60
N THR A 64 -0.23 1.89 -7.70
CA THR A 64 1.14 1.41 -7.95
C THR A 64 1.19 0.28 -8.96
N PHE A 65 0.19 -0.59 -8.98
CA PHE A 65 0.09 -1.65 -9.99
C PHE A 65 -0.15 -1.07 -11.39
N ARG A 66 -1.03 -0.08 -11.53
CA ARG A 66 -1.24 0.64 -12.79
C ARG A 66 0.04 1.32 -13.29
N ALA A 67 0.80 1.92 -12.37
CA ALA A 67 2.09 2.54 -12.70
C ALA A 67 3.09 1.49 -13.18
N TRP A 68 3.14 0.32 -12.53
CA TRP A 68 3.99 -0.78 -12.96
C TRP A 68 3.57 -1.30 -14.34
N LEU A 69 2.28 -1.52 -14.60
CA LEU A 69 1.79 -1.92 -15.92
C LEU A 69 2.25 -0.95 -17.00
N LYS A 70 2.09 0.35 -16.77
CA LYS A 70 2.53 1.40 -17.70
C LYS A 70 4.05 1.33 -17.95
N SER A 71 4.86 1.10 -16.91
CA SER A 71 6.31 0.94 -17.05
C SER A 71 6.71 -0.29 -17.88
N GLN A 72 5.84 -1.30 -17.93
CA GLN A 72 6.00 -2.50 -18.76
C GLN A 72 5.40 -2.35 -20.17
N GLY A 73 4.98 -1.13 -20.54
CA GLY A 73 4.36 -0.87 -21.85
C GLY A 73 2.90 -1.35 -21.96
N VAL A 74 2.25 -1.66 -20.85
CA VAL A 74 0.86 -2.13 -20.81
C VAL A 74 -0.08 -0.97 -20.51
N ASP A 75 -1.08 -0.75 -21.38
CA ASP A 75 -2.17 0.15 -21.11
C ASP A 75 -3.09 -0.46 -20.05
N TYR A 76 -3.01 0.04 -18.82
CA TYR A 76 -3.82 -0.44 -17.71
C TYR A 76 -5.34 -0.27 -17.93
N LYS A 77 -5.77 0.60 -18.84
CA LYS A 77 -7.19 0.76 -19.21
C LYS A 77 -7.76 -0.48 -19.92
N LYS A 78 -6.88 -1.37 -20.40
CA LYS A 78 -7.24 -2.68 -20.98
C LYS A 78 -7.30 -3.80 -19.95
N VAL A 79 -7.11 -3.50 -18.66
CA VAL A 79 -7.23 -4.46 -17.54
C VAL A 79 -8.53 -4.19 -16.81
N ASN A 80 -9.29 -5.26 -16.50
CA ASN A 80 -10.58 -5.14 -15.81
C ASN A 80 -10.35 -5.19 -14.29
N PHE A 81 -10.26 -4.04 -13.63
CA PHE A 81 -10.11 -3.98 -12.18
C PHE A 81 -11.44 -4.13 -11.46
N VAL A 82 -11.45 -4.93 -10.39
CA VAL A 82 -12.58 -5.08 -9.47
C VAL A 82 -12.11 -4.92 -8.04
N GLU A 83 -12.94 -4.28 -7.22
CA GLU A 83 -12.63 -4.16 -5.81
C GLU A 83 -12.92 -5.47 -5.08
N ALA A 84 -11.95 -5.93 -4.31
CA ALA A 84 -12.02 -7.17 -3.55
C ALA A 84 -11.19 -7.02 -2.27
N ALA A 85 -11.81 -7.15 -1.10
CA ALA A 85 -11.09 -7.06 0.16
C ALA A 85 -10.09 -8.22 0.31
N PHE A 86 -8.95 -7.95 0.96
CA PHE A 86 -7.88 -8.95 1.14
C PHE A 86 -8.35 -10.34 1.60
N PRO A 87 -9.26 -10.48 2.60
CA PRO A 87 -9.71 -11.79 3.04
C PRO A 87 -10.43 -12.60 1.95
N GLN A 88 -10.99 -11.94 0.94
CA GLN A 88 -11.75 -12.58 -0.15
C GLN A 88 -10.87 -13.07 -1.30
N HIS A 89 -9.60 -12.60 -1.38
CA HIS A 89 -8.72 -12.85 -2.52
C HIS A 89 -8.57 -14.34 -2.84
N GLY A 90 -8.32 -15.18 -1.83
CA GLY A 90 -8.14 -16.62 -2.01
C GLY A 90 -9.40 -17.30 -2.56
N ASP A 91 -10.57 -16.93 -2.07
CA ASP A 91 -11.84 -17.53 -2.50
C ASP A 91 -12.25 -17.07 -3.91
N LEU A 92 -12.02 -15.79 -4.23
CA LEU A 92 -12.27 -15.26 -5.58
C LEU A 92 -11.38 -15.92 -6.65
N LEU A 93 -10.11 -16.18 -6.31
CA LEU A 93 -9.20 -16.94 -7.19
C LEU A 93 -9.64 -18.38 -7.33
N ARG A 94 -9.97 -19.07 -6.21
CA ARG A 94 -10.42 -20.47 -6.22
C ARG A 94 -11.70 -20.66 -7.05
N GLY A 95 -12.65 -19.73 -6.91
CA GLY A 95 -13.92 -19.74 -7.65
C GLY A 95 -13.79 -19.25 -9.09
N GLY A 96 -12.61 -18.79 -9.54
CA GLY A 96 -12.43 -18.26 -10.89
C GLY A 96 -13.14 -16.94 -11.16
N SER A 97 -13.60 -16.25 -10.12
CA SER A 97 -14.27 -14.95 -10.23
C SER A 97 -13.33 -13.83 -10.65
N VAL A 98 -12.04 -14.00 -10.40
CA VAL A 98 -10.94 -13.16 -10.88
C VAL A 98 -9.80 -14.03 -11.41
N ASP A 99 -9.01 -13.51 -12.35
CA ASP A 99 -7.86 -14.20 -12.93
C ASP A 99 -6.60 -14.01 -12.09
N ALA A 100 -6.49 -12.87 -11.42
CA ALA A 100 -5.42 -12.56 -10.48
C ALA A 100 -5.91 -11.54 -9.45
N VAL A 101 -5.11 -11.35 -8.41
CA VAL A 101 -5.31 -10.29 -7.40
C VAL A 101 -4.01 -9.54 -7.15
N VAL A 102 -4.12 -8.27 -6.88
CA VAL A 102 -3.03 -7.48 -6.30
C VAL A 102 -3.18 -7.58 -4.79
N SER A 103 -2.27 -8.32 -4.17
CA SER A 103 -2.39 -8.70 -2.77
C SER A 103 -1.13 -8.36 -1.98
N ALA A 104 -1.24 -8.44 -0.67
CA ALA A 104 -0.15 -8.23 0.26
C ALA A 104 -0.15 -9.32 1.33
N ASP A 105 1.00 -9.50 1.98
CA ASP A 105 1.08 -10.41 3.11
C ASP A 105 0.25 -9.92 4.30
N PRO A 106 -0.33 -10.86 5.05
CA PRO A 106 -0.17 -12.33 4.97
C PRO A 106 -1.12 -13.05 3.99
N PHE A 107 -1.98 -12.31 3.27
CA PHE A 107 -2.97 -12.90 2.37
C PHE A 107 -2.33 -13.49 1.11
N MET A 108 -1.27 -12.83 0.61
CA MET A 108 -0.51 -13.32 -0.53
C MET A 108 0.11 -14.70 -0.24
N SER A 109 0.83 -14.83 0.87
CA SER A 109 1.43 -16.11 1.29
C SER A 109 0.38 -17.20 1.49
N ARG A 110 -0.78 -16.89 2.10
CA ARG A 110 -1.88 -17.87 2.26
C ARG A 110 -2.41 -18.41 0.93
N ILE A 111 -2.48 -17.57 -0.09
CA ILE A 111 -2.92 -17.98 -1.43
C ILE A 111 -1.89 -18.93 -2.05
N THR A 112 -0.61 -18.59 -1.97
CA THR A 112 0.46 -19.41 -2.54
C THR A 112 0.64 -20.73 -1.80
N ASP A 113 0.61 -20.73 -0.48
CA ASP A 113 0.74 -21.92 0.36
C ASP A 113 -0.42 -22.90 0.16
N SER A 114 -1.61 -22.39 -0.17
CA SER A 114 -2.79 -23.22 -0.48
C SER A 114 -2.80 -23.77 -1.92
N GLY A 115 -1.86 -23.39 -2.77
CA GLY A 115 -1.80 -23.79 -4.18
C GLY A 115 -2.88 -23.17 -5.07
N VAL A 116 -3.71 -22.25 -4.54
CA VAL A 116 -4.78 -21.58 -5.31
C VAL A 116 -4.22 -20.61 -6.34
N GLY A 117 -3.04 -20.05 -6.07
CA GLY A 117 -2.35 -19.12 -6.96
C GLY A 117 -0.84 -19.12 -6.75
N TYR A 118 -0.17 -18.35 -7.56
CA TYR A 118 1.28 -18.13 -7.51
C TYR A 118 1.60 -16.65 -7.69
N VAL A 119 2.73 -16.19 -7.17
CA VAL A 119 3.17 -14.81 -7.39
C VAL A 119 3.70 -14.69 -8.81
N ALA A 120 3.00 -13.94 -9.65
CA ALA A 120 3.41 -13.65 -11.02
C ALA A 120 4.42 -12.49 -11.08
N SER A 121 4.32 -11.53 -10.13
CA SER A 121 5.27 -10.42 -10.03
C SER A 121 5.28 -9.81 -8.64
N TYR A 122 6.47 -9.60 -8.09
CA TYR A 122 6.71 -8.71 -6.95
C TYR A 122 6.94 -7.27 -7.47
N TYR A 123 5.92 -6.68 -8.09
CA TYR A 123 6.03 -5.34 -8.67
C TYR A 123 6.36 -4.25 -7.64
N SER A 124 6.27 -4.56 -6.35
CA SER A 124 6.71 -3.68 -5.26
C SER A 124 8.15 -3.17 -5.45
N THR A 125 9.03 -4.00 -6.03
CA THR A 125 10.44 -3.66 -6.28
C THR A 125 10.63 -2.61 -7.38
N PHE A 126 9.59 -2.33 -8.17
CA PHE A 126 9.56 -1.25 -9.16
C PHE A 126 9.51 0.14 -8.52
N LEU A 127 8.88 0.26 -7.35
CA LEU A 127 8.68 1.55 -6.69
C LEU A 127 10.02 2.12 -6.18
N PRO A 128 10.20 3.47 -6.21
CA PRO A 128 11.32 4.10 -5.55
C PRO A 128 11.32 3.75 -4.06
N GLU A 129 12.51 3.57 -3.49
CA GLU A 129 12.68 3.31 -2.07
C GLU A 129 12.27 4.52 -1.23
N GLY A 130 11.73 4.28 -0.02
CA GLY A 130 11.38 5.33 0.92
C GLY A 130 10.08 6.08 0.61
N GLN A 131 9.24 5.61 -0.33
CA GLN A 131 7.95 6.24 -0.56
C GLN A 131 6.93 5.82 0.51
N PRO A 132 6.14 6.75 1.07
CA PRO A 132 5.16 6.40 2.09
C PRO A 132 4.08 5.44 1.52
N THR A 133 3.84 4.36 2.23
CA THR A 133 2.77 3.40 1.94
C THR A 133 1.54 3.69 2.78
N ILE A 134 1.77 4.14 4.01
CA ILE A 134 0.76 4.54 4.99
C ILE A 134 1.12 5.92 5.51
N ILE A 135 0.10 6.76 5.64
CA ILE A 135 0.18 8.07 6.28
C ILE A 135 -0.98 8.23 7.27
N HIS A 136 -0.75 8.99 8.31
CA HIS A 136 -1.76 9.38 9.30
C HIS A 136 -2.18 10.80 9.03
N THR A 137 -3.47 11.04 8.91
CA THR A 137 -4.02 12.33 8.52
C THR A 137 -5.09 12.77 9.50
N ALA A 138 -5.28 14.06 9.63
CA ALA A 138 -6.36 14.65 10.40
C ALA A 138 -6.90 15.89 9.69
N ARG A 139 -8.08 16.35 10.10
CA ARG A 139 -8.61 17.63 9.64
C ARG A 139 -7.70 18.75 10.13
N ARG A 140 -7.46 19.75 9.28
CA ARG A 140 -6.62 20.91 9.63
C ARG A 140 -7.12 21.64 10.86
N ASP A 141 -8.42 21.94 10.92
CA ASP A 141 -9.05 22.64 12.05
C ASP A 141 -8.90 21.87 13.37
N TRP A 142 -8.91 20.53 13.32
CA TRP A 142 -8.66 19.71 14.51
C TRP A 142 -7.19 19.81 14.95
N VAL A 143 -6.26 19.74 14.03
CA VAL A 143 -4.82 19.86 14.33
C VAL A 143 -4.50 21.22 14.96
N GLU A 144 -5.06 22.30 14.42
CA GLU A 144 -4.89 23.66 14.94
C GLU A 144 -5.40 23.78 16.38
N LYS A 145 -6.56 23.19 16.67
CA LYS A 145 -7.15 23.19 18.02
C LYS A 145 -6.47 22.22 18.98
N ASN A 146 -5.78 21.21 18.48
CA ASN A 146 -5.20 20.11 19.26
C ASN A 146 -3.70 19.91 18.94
N ALA A 147 -2.95 21.00 18.78
CA ALA A 147 -1.54 20.94 18.35
C ALA A 147 -0.67 20.08 19.27
N ALA A 148 -0.90 20.12 20.58
CA ALA A 148 -0.18 19.29 21.55
C ALA A 148 -0.44 17.79 21.34
N ALA A 149 -1.69 17.40 21.08
CA ALA A 149 -2.04 16.00 20.81
C ALA A 149 -1.44 15.51 19.48
N ALA A 150 -1.48 16.35 18.43
CA ALA A 150 -0.87 16.02 17.13
C ALA A 150 0.65 15.87 17.27
N LYS A 151 1.30 16.72 18.07
CA LYS A 151 2.74 16.62 18.37
C LYS A 151 3.04 15.32 19.13
N ALA A 152 2.33 15.02 20.20
CA ALA A 152 2.52 13.80 21.00
C ALA A 152 2.34 12.54 20.15
N PHE A 153 1.36 12.52 19.24
CA PHE A 153 1.14 11.43 18.31
C PHE A 153 2.35 11.22 17.36
N ARG A 154 2.90 12.31 16.80
CA ARG A 154 4.11 12.23 15.95
C ARG A 154 5.30 11.68 16.72
N GLU A 155 5.53 12.19 17.95
CA GLU A 155 6.64 11.78 18.80
C GLU A 155 6.54 10.28 19.14
N ALA A 156 5.34 9.78 19.49
CA ALA A 156 5.10 8.39 19.76
C ALA A 156 5.39 7.50 18.53
N LEU A 157 5.01 7.94 17.32
CA LEU A 157 5.33 7.19 16.10
C LEU A 157 6.82 7.22 15.77
N GLN A 158 7.52 8.31 16.05
CA GLN A 158 8.98 8.40 15.89
C GLN A 158 9.71 7.46 16.86
N GLU A 159 9.27 7.40 18.12
CA GLU A 159 9.78 6.45 19.10
C GLU A 159 9.55 5.00 18.67
N ALA A 160 8.32 4.67 18.24
CA ALA A 160 7.99 3.36 17.71
C ALA A 160 8.84 2.99 16.48
N ALA A 161 9.07 3.95 15.58
CA ALA A 161 9.93 3.76 14.41
C ALA A 161 11.38 3.47 14.79
N ALA A 162 11.95 4.19 15.77
CA ALA A 162 13.28 3.94 16.29
C ALA A 162 13.37 2.55 16.94
N PHE A 163 12.34 2.14 17.67
CA PHE A 163 12.25 0.80 18.25
C PHE A 163 12.23 -0.29 17.15
N MET A 164 11.42 -0.11 16.11
CA MET A 164 11.28 -1.04 14.98
C MET A 164 12.54 -1.12 14.12
N ALA A 165 13.30 -0.04 13.99
CA ALA A 165 14.52 0.02 13.20
C ALA A 165 15.65 -0.85 13.79
N ASN A 166 15.57 -1.24 15.06
CA ASN A 166 16.53 -2.11 15.70
C ASN A 166 16.14 -3.60 15.47
N PRO A 167 16.92 -4.38 14.70
CA PRO A 167 16.61 -5.79 14.41
C PRO A 167 16.47 -6.67 15.67
N LYS A 168 17.09 -6.31 16.78
CA LYS A 168 16.96 -7.02 18.07
C LYS A 168 15.53 -6.97 18.64
N ASN A 169 14.70 -6.05 18.13
CA ASN A 169 13.32 -5.90 18.54
C ASN A 169 12.33 -6.66 17.65
N ASN A 170 12.79 -7.31 16.58
CA ASN A 170 11.89 -7.94 15.60
C ASN A 170 10.87 -8.89 16.22
N ASP A 171 11.27 -9.70 17.21
CA ASP A 171 10.33 -10.62 17.87
C ASP A 171 9.29 -9.87 18.70
N LYS A 172 9.67 -8.77 19.34
CA LYS A 172 8.74 -7.90 20.07
C LYS A 172 7.78 -7.20 19.12
N VAL A 173 8.26 -6.78 17.95
CA VAL A 173 7.41 -6.17 16.89
C VAL A 173 6.42 -7.21 16.36
N ARG A 174 6.85 -8.44 16.06
CA ARG A 174 5.94 -9.52 15.63
C ARG A 174 4.92 -9.88 16.70
N ALA A 175 5.35 -9.95 17.97
CA ALA A 175 4.44 -10.17 19.09
C ALA A 175 3.39 -9.05 19.22
N ALA A 176 3.78 -7.79 18.98
CA ALA A 176 2.86 -6.68 18.96
C ALA A 176 1.84 -6.80 17.79
N ILE A 177 2.31 -7.17 16.58
CA ILE A 177 1.43 -7.44 15.42
C ILE A 177 0.39 -8.50 15.79
N GLY A 178 0.78 -9.59 16.43
CA GLY A 178 -0.09 -10.68 16.85
C GLY A 178 -1.17 -10.30 17.87
N LYS A 179 -1.00 -9.18 18.59
CA LYS A 179 -2.05 -8.65 19.49
C LYS A 179 -3.21 -8.00 18.73
N TYR A 180 -2.95 -7.43 17.55
CA TYR A 180 -3.94 -6.68 16.77
C TYR A 180 -4.47 -7.47 15.58
N ILE A 181 -3.64 -8.37 15.03
CA ILE A 181 -4.00 -9.19 13.88
C ILE A 181 -4.03 -10.64 14.32
N LYS A 182 -5.23 -11.26 14.32
CA LYS A 182 -5.40 -12.68 14.67
C LYS A 182 -4.88 -13.56 13.53
N LEU A 183 -3.61 -13.92 13.61
CA LEU A 183 -2.94 -14.83 12.68
C LEU A 183 -2.32 -16.01 13.46
N PRO A 184 -2.18 -17.18 12.82
CA PRO A 184 -1.43 -18.30 13.41
C PRO A 184 0.03 -17.88 13.74
N PRO A 185 0.61 -18.40 14.83
CA PRO A 185 1.96 -18.00 15.27
C PRO A 185 3.05 -18.22 14.21
N ASP A 186 2.95 -19.29 13.43
CA ASP A 186 3.88 -19.60 12.34
C ASP A 186 3.79 -18.58 11.18
N VAL A 187 2.61 -18.02 10.93
CA VAL A 187 2.40 -16.93 9.96
C VAL A 187 3.01 -15.64 10.51
N ILE A 188 2.76 -15.30 11.79
CA ILE A 188 3.32 -14.11 12.44
C ILE A 188 4.85 -14.14 12.41
N ALA A 189 5.47 -15.29 12.64
CA ALA A 189 6.93 -15.47 12.62
C ALA A 189 7.55 -15.13 11.26
N LYS A 190 6.80 -15.29 10.17
CA LYS A 190 7.23 -15.02 8.79
C LYS A 190 6.89 -13.62 8.30
N VAL A 191 6.10 -12.82 9.06
CA VAL A 191 5.73 -11.46 8.65
C VAL A 191 6.99 -10.62 8.40
N GLN A 192 7.08 -10.06 7.20
CA GLN A 192 8.11 -9.09 6.86
C GLN A 192 7.76 -7.74 7.49
N ILE A 193 8.67 -7.20 8.30
CA ILE A 193 8.49 -5.91 8.94
C ILE A 193 8.89 -4.83 7.95
N SER A 194 7.90 -4.07 7.46
CA SER A 194 8.16 -2.94 6.58
C SER A 194 8.98 -1.85 7.29
N PRO A 195 9.94 -1.21 6.61
CA PRO A 195 10.69 -0.12 7.19
C PRO A 195 9.74 0.99 7.64
N PRO A 196 9.91 1.50 8.87
CA PRO A 196 9.11 2.63 9.33
C PRO A 196 9.55 3.93 8.65
N GLY A 197 8.57 4.80 8.38
CA GLY A 197 8.80 6.13 7.82
C GLY A 197 7.91 7.16 8.52
N PRO A 198 8.20 7.53 9.79
CA PRO A 198 7.32 8.35 10.60
C PRO A 198 7.22 9.80 10.13
N VAL A 199 8.16 10.24 9.30
CA VAL A 199 8.21 11.58 8.71
C VAL A 199 7.85 11.49 7.23
N VAL A 200 6.92 12.33 6.80
CA VAL A 200 6.54 12.50 5.38
C VAL A 200 7.08 13.84 4.90
N THR A 201 7.68 13.85 3.72
CA THR A 201 8.26 15.05 3.10
C THR A 201 7.40 15.55 1.94
N GLU A 202 7.52 16.82 1.61
CA GLU A 202 6.89 17.44 0.43
C GLU A 202 7.30 16.70 -0.85
N LYS A 203 8.58 16.30 -0.97
CA LYS A 203 9.11 15.53 -2.11
C LYS A 203 8.39 14.19 -2.28
N GLN A 204 8.13 13.49 -1.19
CA GLN A 204 7.39 12.23 -1.22
C GLN A 204 5.93 12.43 -1.63
N LEU A 205 5.25 13.46 -1.12
CA LEU A 205 3.89 13.77 -1.57
C LEU A 205 3.86 14.22 -3.03
N ALA A 206 4.84 15.03 -3.47
CA ALA A 206 4.96 15.45 -4.87
C ALA A 206 5.12 14.25 -5.82
N TYR A 207 5.89 13.23 -5.43
CA TYR A 207 5.97 11.97 -6.19
C TYR A 207 4.57 11.33 -6.37
N TRP A 208 3.79 11.25 -5.31
CA TRP A 208 2.43 10.68 -5.38
C TRP A 208 1.48 11.53 -6.23
N VAL A 209 1.57 12.87 -6.11
CA VAL A 209 0.80 13.78 -6.98
C VAL A 209 1.14 13.52 -8.45
N GLY A 210 2.43 13.45 -8.79
CA GLY A 210 2.88 13.15 -10.15
C GLY A 210 2.36 11.81 -10.66
N LEU A 211 2.51 10.75 -9.86
CA LEU A 211 2.05 9.41 -10.18
C LEU A 211 0.54 9.34 -10.44
N MET A 212 -0.24 10.06 -9.66
CA MET A 212 -1.70 10.08 -9.78
C MET A 212 -2.19 10.98 -10.91
N LYS A 213 -1.53 12.09 -11.17
CA LYS A 213 -1.78 12.95 -12.34
C LYS A 213 -1.54 12.18 -13.64
N ASP A 214 -0.45 11.41 -13.69
CA ASP A 214 -0.10 10.56 -14.84
C ASP A 214 -1.15 9.44 -15.13
N GLN A 215 -2.05 9.21 -14.18
CA GLN A 215 -3.14 8.25 -14.28
C GLN A 215 -4.54 8.88 -14.32
N ASP A 216 -4.64 10.20 -14.54
CA ASP A 216 -5.91 10.97 -14.57
C ASP A 216 -6.73 10.83 -13.26
N MET A 217 -6.05 10.69 -12.10
CA MET A 217 -6.72 10.44 -10.81
C MET A 217 -6.91 11.70 -9.97
N LEU A 218 -6.32 12.81 -10.36
CA LEU A 218 -6.47 14.11 -9.70
C LEU A 218 -6.94 15.15 -10.71
N LYS A 219 -7.96 15.91 -10.37
CA LYS A 219 -8.49 17.02 -11.17
C LYS A 219 -7.57 18.24 -11.12
N THR A 220 -7.03 18.51 -9.92
CA THR A 220 -6.14 19.64 -9.64
C THR A 220 -4.70 19.15 -9.37
N THR A 221 -3.80 20.08 -9.07
CA THR A 221 -2.46 19.77 -8.55
C THR A 221 -2.38 20.31 -7.13
N PRO A 222 -2.59 19.47 -6.10
CA PRO A 222 -2.56 19.92 -4.71
C PRO A 222 -1.21 20.55 -4.35
N ASP A 223 -1.24 21.67 -3.62
CA ASP A 223 -0.04 22.30 -3.08
C ASP A 223 0.48 21.50 -1.87
N VAL A 224 1.46 20.65 -2.11
CA VAL A 224 2.01 19.73 -1.11
C VAL A 224 2.64 20.44 0.09
N THR A 225 3.06 21.71 -0.06
CA THR A 225 3.66 22.48 1.03
C THR A 225 2.68 22.78 2.16
N ARG A 226 1.38 22.76 1.84
CA ARG A 226 0.27 23.00 2.76
C ARG A 226 -0.32 21.74 3.35
N LEU A 227 0.11 20.55 2.88
CA LEU A 227 -0.51 19.28 3.24
C LEU A 227 0.18 18.56 4.40
N ILE A 228 1.28 19.08 4.92
CA ILE A 228 2.04 18.45 6.02
C ILE A 228 2.02 19.38 7.23
N VAL A 229 1.72 18.82 8.40
CA VAL A 229 1.82 19.54 9.70
C VAL A 229 3.29 19.76 10.02
N ARG A 230 3.67 21.00 10.26
CA ARG A 230 5.03 21.42 10.69
C ARG A 230 5.18 21.32 12.20
#